data_1f05149d31645fff238e6c1d9f7655ae
#
_entry.id   1f05149d31645fff238e6c1d9f7655ae
#
_cell.length_a   1.000
_cell.length_b   1.000
_cell.length_c   1.000
_cell.angle_alpha   90.00
_cell.angle_beta   90.00
_cell.angle_gamma   90.00
#
_symmetry.space_group_name_H-M   'P 1'
#
loop_
_entity.id
_entity.type
_entity.pdbx_description
1 polymer ?
#
loop_
_entity_poly.entity_id
_entity_poly.type
_entity_poly.pdbx_seq_one_letter_code
_entity_poly.pdbx_strand_id
1 'polypeptide(L)'
;HYLTQGVKRVVVTAPVKEEGVLDVVIGVNDNLYDPAIHQIVSAASCTTNCLAPVVKVIHENIGIKHGSMTTIHDITNTQTILDAPHKDLRRARACGMSLIPTTTGSATAITHIFPDLKGKLNGQAVRVPLANASLTDCVFEVQRETSTEEVNALLESAAKNELAGILGYETKPLVSIDYRTDPRSSIVDALSTMVINGTQVKLYL
;
A
#
# COMPACT_ATOMS: atom_id res chain seq x y z
N HIS A 1 7.63 22.84 -16.07
CA HIS A 1 7.29 22.92 -17.51
C HIS A 1 5.77 23.08 -17.72
N TYR A 2 4.92 22.19 -17.23
CA TYR A 2 3.46 22.27 -17.43
C TYR A 2 2.83 23.52 -16.83
N LEU A 3 3.20 23.91 -15.61
CA LEU A 3 2.69 25.11 -14.95
C LEU A 3 3.02 26.39 -15.71
N THR A 4 4.22 26.47 -16.30
CA THR A 4 4.63 27.61 -17.14
C THR A 4 3.89 27.70 -18.47
N GLN A 5 3.17 26.65 -18.85
CA GLN A 5 2.32 26.54 -20.05
C GLN A 5 0.84 26.81 -19.77
N GLY A 6 0.50 27.30 -18.58
CA GLY A 6 -0.86 27.63 -18.18
C GLY A 6 -1.67 26.49 -17.57
N VAL A 7 -1.07 25.32 -17.34
CA VAL A 7 -1.72 24.24 -16.59
C VAL A 7 -1.85 24.67 -15.13
N LYS A 8 -3.05 24.59 -14.57
CA LYS A 8 -3.34 25.05 -13.21
C LYS A 8 -2.91 24.04 -12.13
N ARG A 9 -2.97 22.74 -12.44
CA ARG A 9 -2.66 21.65 -11.52
C ARG A 9 -2.00 20.51 -12.26
N VAL A 10 -1.11 19.81 -11.57
CA VAL A 10 -0.45 18.60 -12.09
C VAL A 10 -0.67 17.46 -11.09
N VAL A 11 -1.20 16.36 -11.57
CA VAL A 11 -1.30 15.12 -10.81
C VAL A 11 -0.27 14.14 -11.34
N VAL A 12 0.67 13.74 -10.49
CA VAL A 12 1.70 12.77 -10.83
C VAL A 12 1.25 11.39 -10.36
N THR A 13 1.07 10.44 -11.27
CA THR A 13 0.62 9.07 -10.95
C THR A 13 1.79 8.17 -10.53
N ALA A 14 2.67 8.70 -9.70
CA ALA A 14 3.86 8.04 -9.17
C ALA A 14 4.31 8.77 -7.89
N PRO A 15 5.09 8.11 -7.00
CA PRO A 15 5.67 8.77 -5.82
C PRO A 15 6.60 9.93 -6.25
N VAL A 16 6.47 11.07 -5.59
CA VAL A 16 7.33 12.24 -5.77
C VAL A 16 8.14 12.46 -4.50
N LYS A 17 9.43 12.77 -4.65
CA LYS A 17 10.35 12.96 -3.52
C LYS A 17 10.67 14.43 -3.23
N GLU A 18 10.22 15.33 -4.09
CA GLU A 18 10.42 16.76 -3.95
C GLU A 18 9.57 17.32 -2.81
N GLU A 19 10.17 18.23 -2.03
CA GLU A 19 9.48 18.95 -0.96
C GLU A 19 8.31 19.79 -1.52
N GLY A 20 7.24 19.90 -0.75
CA GLY A 20 6.06 20.67 -1.12
C GLY A 20 5.07 19.94 -2.04
N VAL A 21 5.36 18.69 -2.42
CA VAL A 21 4.39 17.84 -3.13
C VAL A 21 3.66 16.96 -2.12
N LEU A 22 2.32 17.06 -2.10
CA LEU A 22 1.49 16.24 -1.25
C LEU A 22 1.26 14.88 -1.93
N ASP A 23 1.65 13.80 -1.24
CA ASP A 23 1.23 12.45 -1.59
C ASP A 23 -0.21 12.24 -1.11
N VAL A 24 -1.15 12.10 -2.06
CA VAL A 24 -2.58 11.94 -1.75
C VAL A 24 -2.98 10.48 -1.89
N VAL A 25 -3.59 9.96 -0.84
CA VAL A 25 -4.29 8.67 -0.83
C VAL A 25 -5.76 8.95 -0.51
N ILE A 26 -6.63 8.71 -1.49
CA ILE A 26 -8.06 8.99 -1.37
C ILE A 26 -8.68 8.18 -0.22
N GLY A 27 -9.53 8.84 0.58
CA GLY A 27 -10.16 8.27 1.78
C GLY A 27 -9.27 8.20 3.01
N VAL A 28 -7.99 8.60 2.88
CA VAL A 28 -7.03 8.55 3.99
C VAL A 28 -6.55 9.96 4.37
N ASN A 29 -5.97 10.69 3.43
CA ASN A 29 -5.42 12.02 3.68
C ASN A 29 -5.77 13.06 2.60
N ASP A 30 -6.72 12.78 1.74
CA ASP A 30 -7.17 13.68 0.68
C ASP A 30 -7.79 14.99 1.23
N ASN A 31 -8.25 14.99 2.46
CA ASN A 31 -8.66 16.18 3.19
C ASN A 31 -7.53 17.20 3.44
N LEU A 32 -6.28 16.79 3.31
CA LEU A 32 -5.11 17.69 3.40
C LEU A 32 -4.86 18.48 2.12
N TYR A 33 -5.56 18.13 1.03
CA TYR A 33 -5.42 18.86 -0.22
C TYR A 33 -6.01 20.27 -0.12
N ASP A 34 -5.14 21.27 -0.33
CA ASP A 34 -5.53 22.67 -0.44
C ASP A 34 -5.16 23.19 -1.83
N PRO A 35 -6.15 23.58 -2.65
CA PRO A 35 -5.89 24.11 -4.00
C PRO A 35 -5.15 25.44 -4.01
N ALA A 36 -5.04 26.16 -2.90
CA ALA A 36 -4.29 27.42 -2.83
C ALA A 36 -2.77 27.19 -2.78
N ILE A 37 -2.33 26.09 -2.20
CA ILE A 37 -0.91 25.75 -2.01
C ILE A 37 -0.45 24.56 -2.85
N HIS A 38 -1.27 23.54 -3.06
CA HIS A 38 -0.89 22.31 -3.75
C HIS A 38 -1.14 22.43 -5.27
N GLN A 39 -0.17 22.95 -5.99
CA GLN A 39 -0.21 22.99 -7.46
C GLN A 39 0.20 21.63 -8.09
N ILE A 40 1.04 20.89 -7.40
CA ILE A 40 1.48 19.55 -7.80
C ILE A 40 1.11 18.60 -6.66
N VAL A 41 0.43 17.52 -7.01
CA VAL A 41 0.14 16.41 -6.09
C VAL A 41 0.58 15.10 -6.69
N SER A 42 0.96 14.17 -5.85
CA SER A 42 1.28 12.80 -6.22
C SER A 42 0.11 11.89 -5.81
N ALA A 43 -0.23 10.93 -6.66
CA ALA A 43 -1.15 9.85 -6.33
C ALA A 43 -0.47 8.71 -5.55
N ALA A 44 0.70 8.97 -4.98
CA ALA A 44 1.53 8.01 -4.24
C ALA A 44 1.88 6.75 -5.07
N SER A 45 2.23 5.65 -4.42
CA SER A 45 2.51 4.37 -5.08
C SER A 45 1.32 3.42 -4.97
N CYS A 46 1.27 2.41 -5.85
CA CYS A 46 0.28 1.33 -5.79
C CYS A 46 0.25 0.66 -4.41
N THR A 47 1.42 0.29 -3.89
CA THR A 47 1.52 -0.34 -2.56
C THR A 47 1.12 0.61 -1.43
N THR A 48 1.40 1.92 -1.54
CA THR A 48 0.95 2.91 -0.54
C THR A 48 -0.57 3.03 -0.56
N ASN A 49 -1.19 3.08 -1.74
CA ASN A 49 -2.65 3.10 -1.87
C ASN A 49 -3.30 1.80 -1.36
N CYS A 50 -2.65 0.66 -1.55
CA CYS A 50 -3.11 -0.61 -0.98
C CYS A 50 -3.05 -0.62 0.56
N LEU A 51 -1.93 -0.16 1.13
CA LEU A 51 -1.65 -0.28 2.56
C LEU A 51 -2.36 0.77 3.43
N ALA A 52 -2.40 2.04 2.97
CA ALA A 52 -2.84 3.16 3.80
C ALA A 52 -4.30 3.06 4.31
N PRO A 53 -5.28 2.62 3.51
CA PRO A 53 -6.65 2.43 4.00
C PRO A 53 -6.74 1.42 5.15
N VAL A 54 -5.99 0.33 5.05
CA VAL A 54 -5.98 -0.72 6.09
C VAL A 54 -5.23 -0.25 7.34
N VAL A 55 -4.08 0.41 7.18
CA VAL A 55 -3.37 1.03 8.31
C VAL A 55 -4.27 2.02 9.04
N LYS A 56 -5.03 2.85 8.32
CA LYS A 56 -6.01 3.77 8.92
C LYS A 56 -6.98 3.03 9.83
N VAL A 57 -7.66 2.02 9.30
CA VAL A 57 -8.67 1.26 10.05
C VAL A 57 -8.07 0.61 11.30
N ILE A 58 -6.95 -0.11 11.15
CA ILE A 58 -6.34 -0.82 12.28
C ILE A 58 -5.76 0.17 13.30
N HIS A 59 -5.10 1.23 12.83
CA HIS A 59 -4.45 2.18 13.72
C HIS A 59 -5.44 3.04 14.52
N GLU A 60 -6.49 3.52 13.88
CA GLU A 60 -7.51 4.35 14.53
C GLU A 60 -8.39 3.57 15.53
N ASN A 61 -8.63 2.27 15.30
CA ASN A 61 -9.53 1.46 16.13
C ASN A 61 -8.83 0.61 17.19
N ILE A 62 -7.65 0.08 16.88
CA ILE A 62 -6.93 -0.85 17.76
C ILE A 62 -5.59 -0.28 18.21
N GLY A 63 -4.98 0.60 17.36
CA GLY A 63 -3.65 1.14 17.54
C GLY A 63 -2.56 0.18 17.06
N ILE A 64 -1.61 0.69 16.29
CA ILE A 64 -0.43 -0.06 15.85
C ILE A 64 0.76 0.35 16.72
N LYS A 65 1.41 -0.61 17.38
CA LYS A 65 2.68 -0.40 18.09
C LYS A 65 3.85 -0.37 17.11
N HIS A 66 3.94 -1.39 16.28
CA HIS A 66 4.91 -1.56 15.20
C HIS A 66 4.44 -2.65 14.25
N GLY A 67 5.09 -2.77 13.12
CA GLY A 67 4.77 -3.81 12.16
C GLY A 67 5.73 -3.87 10.99
N SER A 68 5.52 -4.87 10.17
CA SER A 68 6.23 -5.04 8.92
C SER A 68 5.28 -5.44 7.80
N MET A 69 5.68 -5.11 6.57
CA MET A 69 4.94 -5.54 5.38
C MET A 69 5.89 -6.11 4.33
N THR A 70 5.41 -7.12 3.62
CA THR A 70 6.08 -7.62 2.43
C THR A 70 5.10 -7.59 1.27
N THR A 71 5.42 -6.83 0.21
CA THR A 71 4.63 -6.88 -1.01
C THR A 71 5.22 -7.90 -1.99
N ILE A 72 4.47 -8.96 -2.27
CA ILE A 72 4.72 -9.91 -3.36
C ILE A 72 4.19 -9.21 -4.62
N HIS A 73 5.10 -8.60 -5.37
CA HIS A 73 4.80 -7.51 -6.28
C HIS A 73 5.04 -7.93 -7.73
N ASP A 74 4.12 -7.56 -8.61
CA ASP A 74 4.30 -7.68 -10.05
C ASP A 74 5.60 -7.02 -10.55
N ILE A 75 5.99 -7.35 -11.77
CA ILE A 75 7.11 -6.68 -12.43
C ILE A 75 6.69 -5.25 -12.86
N THR A 76 7.65 -4.35 -12.82
CA THR A 76 7.49 -2.98 -13.32
C THR A 76 8.65 -2.63 -14.27
N ASN A 77 8.65 -1.43 -14.81
CA ASN A 77 9.73 -0.95 -15.70
C ASN A 77 11.13 -0.91 -15.05
N THR A 78 11.23 -1.15 -13.75
CA THR A 78 12.53 -1.25 -13.04
C THR A 78 13.13 -2.65 -13.07
N GLN A 79 12.39 -3.65 -13.53
CA GLN A 79 12.87 -5.00 -13.77
C GLN A 79 13.35 -5.16 -15.22
N THR A 80 14.34 -6.02 -15.41
CA THR A 80 14.90 -6.33 -16.73
C THR A 80 14.40 -7.69 -17.22
N ILE A 81 14.14 -7.82 -18.52
CA ILE A 81 13.71 -9.09 -19.13
C ILE A 81 14.87 -10.09 -19.17
N LEU A 82 16.06 -9.60 -19.55
CA LEU A 82 17.34 -10.32 -19.49
C LEU A 82 18.23 -9.66 -18.46
N ASP A 83 19.26 -10.37 -17.99
CA ASP A 83 20.28 -9.82 -17.10
C ASP A 83 20.86 -8.53 -17.71
N ALA A 84 20.84 -7.43 -16.96
CA ALA A 84 21.34 -6.13 -17.40
C ALA A 84 21.94 -5.34 -16.23
N PRO A 85 22.85 -4.40 -16.47
CA PRO A 85 23.44 -3.58 -15.42
C PRO A 85 22.38 -2.80 -14.64
N HIS A 86 22.43 -2.88 -13.31
CA HIS A 86 21.58 -2.12 -12.41
C HIS A 86 22.31 -1.88 -11.10
N LYS A 87 22.07 -0.72 -10.45
CA LYS A 87 22.69 -0.38 -9.14
C LYS A 87 22.28 -1.33 -8.01
N ASP A 88 21.08 -1.86 -8.05
CA ASP A 88 20.64 -2.97 -7.21
C ASP A 88 20.90 -4.26 -7.98
N LEU A 89 21.87 -5.06 -7.52
CA LEU A 89 22.31 -6.28 -8.19
C LEU A 89 21.21 -7.35 -8.27
N ARG A 90 20.22 -7.31 -7.39
CA ARG A 90 19.08 -8.22 -7.46
C ARG A 90 18.14 -7.83 -8.60
N ARG A 91 17.95 -6.52 -8.85
CA ARG A 91 17.16 -6.02 -10.00
C ARG A 91 17.89 -6.16 -11.32
N ALA A 92 19.20 -6.42 -11.31
CA ALA A 92 19.98 -6.71 -12.50
C ALA A 92 19.65 -8.06 -13.14
N ARG A 93 18.92 -8.93 -12.43
CA ARG A 93 18.60 -10.28 -12.87
C ARG A 93 17.28 -10.33 -13.64
N ALA A 94 17.21 -11.25 -14.63
CA ALA A 94 16.05 -11.50 -15.45
C ALA A 94 14.79 -11.76 -14.60
N CYS A 95 13.75 -10.95 -14.79
CA CYS A 95 12.58 -10.94 -13.93
C CYS A 95 11.62 -12.10 -14.15
N GLY A 96 11.66 -12.75 -15.31
CA GLY A 96 10.72 -13.82 -15.67
C GLY A 96 11.01 -15.17 -15.04
N MET A 97 12.14 -15.33 -14.32
CA MET A 97 12.60 -16.62 -13.81
C MET A 97 13.02 -16.59 -12.34
N SER A 98 12.75 -15.50 -11.63
CA SER A 98 13.26 -15.33 -10.27
C SER A 98 12.28 -14.61 -9.36
N LEU A 99 12.32 -14.96 -8.08
CA LEU A 99 11.79 -14.13 -7.00
C LEU A 99 12.89 -13.14 -6.62
N ILE A 100 12.61 -11.84 -6.69
CA ILE A 100 13.62 -10.79 -6.50
C ILE A 100 13.31 -9.96 -5.25
N PRO A 101 13.92 -10.26 -4.09
CA PRO A 101 13.81 -9.41 -2.91
C PRO A 101 14.45 -8.05 -3.17
N THR A 102 13.76 -6.97 -2.83
CA THR A 102 14.25 -5.60 -3.05
C THR A 102 13.56 -4.63 -2.10
N THR A 103 13.99 -3.39 -2.10
CA THR A 103 13.38 -2.33 -1.31
C THR A 103 12.05 -1.87 -1.90
N THR A 104 11.17 -1.32 -1.04
CA THR A 104 9.99 -0.56 -1.44
C THR A 104 9.98 0.79 -0.72
N GLY A 105 9.65 1.85 -1.44
CA GLY A 105 9.46 3.18 -0.86
C GLY A 105 8.17 3.31 -0.06
N SER A 106 7.23 2.38 -0.21
CA SER A 106 5.91 2.46 0.40
C SER A 106 5.93 2.36 1.92
N ALA A 107 6.89 1.60 2.49
CA ALA A 107 7.07 1.52 3.93
C ALA A 107 7.47 2.89 4.55
N THR A 108 8.23 3.70 3.82
CA THR A 108 8.55 5.07 4.24
C THR A 108 7.39 6.02 3.95
N ALA A 109 6.75 5.89 2.78
CA ALA A 109 5.64 6.75 2.38
C ALA A 109 4.47 6.66 3.37
N ILE A 110 4.17 5.48 3.90
CA ILE A 110 3.12 5.30 4.91
C ILE A 110 3.37 6.12 6.17
N THR A 111 4.64 6.33 6.55
CA THR A 111 5.00 7.12 7.73
C THR A 111 4.95 8.64 7.50
N HIS A 112 4.83 9.08 6.25
CA HIS A 112 4.50 10.48 5.94
C HIS A 112 2.99 10.73 6.08
N ILE A 113 2.17 9.72 5.79
CA ILE A 113 0.71 9.78 5.94
C ILE A 113 0.32 9.64 7.42
N PHE A 114 1.01 8.76 8.15
CA PHE A 114 0.85 8.52 9.59
C PHE A 114 2.17 8.81 10.33
N PRO A 115 2.45 10.08 10.68
CA PRO A 115 3.75 10.49 11.24
C PRO A 115 4.10 9.83 12.58
N ASP A 116 3.11 9.47 13.37
CA ASP A 116 3.26 8.77 14.65
C ASP A 116 3.71 7.29 14.51
N LEU A 117 3.60 6.74 13.29
CA LEU A 117 4.14 5.42 12.93
C LEU A 117 5.57 5.48 12.37
N LYS A 118 6.20 6.66 12.37
CA LYS A 118 7.60 6.81 11.92
C LYS A 118 8.55 5.98 12.76
N GLY A 119 9.33 5.13 12.09
CA GLY A 119 10.23 4.18 12.73
C GLY A 119 9.56 2.92 13.31
N LYS A 120 8.22 2.84 13.26
CA LYS A 120 7.45 1.70 13.76
C LYS A 120 6.97 0.77 12.64
N LEU A 121 6.86 1.27 11.41
CA LEU A 121 6.52 0.46 10.23
C LEU A 121 7.69 0.43 9.26
N ASN A 122 7.98 -0.77 8.76
CA ASN A 122 8.98 -0.98 7.72
C ASN A 122 8.56 -2.14 6.80
N GLY A 123 9.22 -2.29 5.67
CA GLY A 123 8.87 -3.36 4.75
C GLY A 123 9.78 -3.47 3.55
N GLN A 124 9.51 -4.50 2.76
CA GLN A 124 10.27 -4.80 1.55
C GLN A 124 9.36 -5.38 0.48
N ALA A 125 9.88 -5.50 -0.72
CA ALA A 125 9.19 -6.12 -1.84
C ALA A 125 9.89 -7.43 -2.25
N VAL A 126 9.10 -8.37 -2.73
CA VAL A 126 9.58 -9.51 -3.52
C VAL A 126 8.94 -9.40 -4.89
N ARG A 127 9.72 -9.07 -5.92
CA ARG A 127 9.22 -9.06 -7.29
C ARG A 127 9.05 -10.49 -7.78
N VAL A 128 7.91 -10.75 -8.40
CA VAL A 128 7.52 -12.07 -8.92
C VAL A 128 7.19 -11.97 -10.42
N PRO A 129 7.33 -13.05 -11.19
CA PRO A 129 7.07 -13.04 -12.64
C PRO A 129 5.58 -12.97 -12.98
N LEU A 130 4.91 -11.95 -12.47
CA LEU A 130 3.53 -11.61 -12.80
C LEU A 130 3.49 -10.24 -13.47
N ALA A 131 2.57 -10.07 -14.41
CA ALA A 131 2.43 -8.83 -15.16
C ALA A 131 1.43 -7.83 -14.55
N ASN A 132 0.68 -8.25 -13.53
CA ASN A 132 -0.36 -7.42 -12.92
C ASN A 132 -0.69 -7.87 -11.50
N ALA A 133 -1.03 -6.91 -10.67
CA ALA A 133 -1.42 -7.02 -9.28
C ALA A 133 -0.26 -7.41 -8.33
N SER A 134 -0.54 -7.25 -7.06
CA SER A 134 0.40 -7.57 -5.98
C SER A 134 -0.39 -8.10 -4.79
N LEU A 135 0.24 -8.94 -3.99
CA LEU A 135 -0.28 -9.34 -2.70
C LEU A 135 0.59 -8.72 -1.61
N THR A 136 -0.01 -7.99 -0.69
CA THR A 136 0.71 -7.38 0.43
C THR A 136 0.43 -8.14 1.72
N ASP A 137 1.47 -8.76 2.26
CA ASP A 137 1.46 -9.43 3.56
C ASP A 137 1.81 -8.39 4.64
N CYS A 138 0.84 -8.09 5.50
CA CYS A 138 0.98 -7.14 6.61
C CYS A 138 0.96 -7.87 7.93
N VAL A 139 1.90 -7.53 8.82
CA VAL A 139 1.94 -8.01 10.20
C VAL A 139 2.06 -6.80 11.11
N PHE A 140 1.09 -6.62 12.01
CA PHE A 140 1.03 -5.52 12.97
C PHE A 140 0.96 -6.05 14.39
N GLU A 141 1.83 -5.58 15.27
CA GLU A 141 1.64 -5.67 16.71
C GLU A 141 0.76 -4.50 17.13
N VAL A 142 -0.39 -4.80 17.74
CA VAL A 142 -1.39 -3.79 18.11
C VAL A 142 -1.37 -3.45 19.61
N GLN A 143 -1.99 -2.31 19.98
CA GLN A 143 -1.87 -1.76 21.32
C GLN A 143 -2.72 -2.49 22.36
N ARG A 144 -3.82 -3.10 21.94
CA ARG A 144 -4.73 -3.86 22.79
C ARG A 144 -5.04 -5.23 22.20
N GLU A 145 -5.51 -6.13 23.03
CA GLU A 145 -6.02 -7.43 22.57
C GLU A 145 -7.19 -7.24 21.58
N THR A 146 -7.25 -8.11 20.62
CA THR A 146 -8.27 -8.18 19.58
C THR A 146 -8.47 -9.63 19.13
N SER A 147 -9.43 -9.85 18.24
CA SER A 147 -9.70 -11.15 17.61
C SER A 147 -9.81 -11.03 16.11
N THR A 148 -9.74 -12.15 15.41
CA THR A 148 -9.95 -12.21 13.96
C THR A 148 -11.32 -11.67 13.57
N GLU A 149 -12.35 -11.95 14.35
CA GLU A 149 -13.72 -11.50 14.14
C GLU A 149 -13.83 -9.98 14.28
N GLU A 150 -13.20 -9.40 15.30
CA GLU A 150 -13.19 -7.94 15.49
C GLU A 150 -12.45 -7.23 14.36
N VAL A 151 -11.25 -7.71 14.01
CA VAL A 151 -10.46 -7.13 12.91
C VAL A 151 -11.25 -7.17 11.60
N ASN A 152 -11.85 -8.31 11.27
CA ASN A 152 -12.67 -8.48 10.10
C ASN A 152 -13.90 -7.57 10.12
N ALA A 153 -14.58 -7.44 11.25
CA ALA A 153 -15.74 -6.56 11.38
C ALA A 153 -15.40 -5.08 11.16
N LEU A 154 -14.25 -4.62 11.67
CA LEU A 154 -13.76 -3.26 11.46
C LEU A 154 -13.46 -2.99 9.98
N LEU A 155 -12.76 -3.90 9.32
CA LEU A 155 -12.40 -3.78 7.90
C LEU A 155 -13.63 -3.85 7.00
N GLU A 156 -14.57 -4.76 7.29
CA GLU A 156 -15.85 -4.86 6.57
C GLU A 156 -16.70 -3.61 6.72
N SER A 157 -16.77 -3.07 7.94
CA SER A 157 -17.50 -1.82 8.21
C SER A 157 -16.91 -0.65 7.43
N ALA A 158 -15.59 -0.49 7.47
CA ALA A 158 -14.90 0.57 6.73
C ALA A 158 -15.13 0.44 5.21
N ALA A 159 -15.04 -0.77 4.67
CA ALA A 159 -15.27 -1.04 3.25
C ALA A 159 -16.70 -0.73 2.79
N LYS A 160 -17.68 -0.84 3.69
CA LYS A 160 -19.09 -0.53 3.40
C LYS A 160 -19.46 0.94 3.61
N ASN A 161 -18.70 1.67 4.40
CA ASN A 161 -19.01 3.04 4.83
C ASN A 161 -17.94 4.04 4.35
N GLU A 162 -17.03 4.45 5.23
CA GLU A 162 -16.10 5.57 4.99
C GLU A 162 -15.07 5.32 3.89
N LEU A 163 -14.76 4.06 3.60
CA LEU A 163 -13.85 3.64 2.52
C LEU A 163 -14.58 2.93 1.37
N ALA A 164 -15.90 3.16 1.23
CA ALA A 164 -16.68 2.55 0.14
C ALA A 164 -16.10 2.94 -1.23
N GLY A 165 -15.89 1.94 -2.09
CA GLY A 165 -15.26 2.13 -3.40
C GLY A 165 -13.73 2.26 -3.39
N ILE A 166 -13.10 2.33 -2.21
CA ILE A 166 -11.65 2.43 -2.01
C ILE A 166 -11.11 1.12 -1.43
N LEU A 167 -11.69 0.66 -0.33
CA LEU A 167 -11.38 -0.61 0.31
C LEU A 167 -12.40 -1.67 -0.09
N GLY A 168 -11.94 -2.83 -0.47
CA GLY A 168 -12.74 -4.03 -0.64
C GLY A 168 -12.57 -4.98 0.54
N TYR A 169 -13.59 -5.78 0.79
CA TYR A 169 -13.57 -6.85 1.78
C TYR A 169 -14.12 -8.11 1.12
N GLU A 170 -13.29 -9.13 0.94
CA GLU A 170 -13.63 -10.33 0.17
C GLU A 170 -13.71 -11.55 1.09
N THR A 171 -14.79 -12.28 0.97
CA THR A 171 -15.08 -13.51 1.73
C THR A 171 -15.04 -14.77 0.87
N LYS A 172 -14.83 -14.64 -0.44
CA LYS A 172 -14.68 -15.76 -1.36
C LYS A 172 -13.20 -16.15 -1.49
N PRO A 173 -12.89 -17.41 -1.75
CA PRO A 173 -11.52 -17.90 -1.94
C PRO A 173 -10.98 -17.50 -3.34
N LEU A 174 -10.76 -16.21 -3.55
CA LEU A 174 -10.25 -15.65 -4.79
C LEU A 174 -8.73 -15.51 -4.77
N VAL A 175 -8.13 -15.33 -5.94
CA VAL A 175 -6.69 -15.11 -6.13
C VAL A 175 -6.43 -13.84 -6.95
N SER A 176 -5.20 -13.40 -7.02
CA SER A 176 -4.83 -12.08 -7.58
C SER A 176 -5.38 -11.83 -9.01
N ILE A 177 -5.50 -12.84 -9.84
CA ILE A 177 -6.01 -12.68 -11.21
C ILE A 177 -7.50 -12.30 -11.25
N ASP A 178 -8.27 -12.70 -10.23
CA ASP A 178 -9.71 -12.44 -10.14
C ASP A 178 -10.00 -10.95 -9.89
N TYR A 179 -9.02 -10.22 -9.34
CA TYR A 179 -9.12 -8.78 -9.07
C TYR A 179 -8.63 -7.90 -10.22
N ARG A 180 -8.29 -8.50 -11.34
CA ARG A 180 -7.85 -7.74 -12.51
C ARG A 180 -8.95 -6.78 -12.96
N THR A 181 -8.59 -5.51 -13.15
CA THR A 181 -9.49 -4.40 -13.48
C THR A 181 -10.42 -3.96 -12.35
N ASP A 182 -10.25 -4.44 -11.13
CA ASP A 182 -10.96 -3.90 -9.97
C ASP A 182 -10.48 -2.45 -9.71
N PRO A 183 -11.38 -1.46 -9.63
CA PRO A 183 -11.00 -0.06 -9.46
C PRO A 183 -10.62 0.31 -8.03
N ARG A 184 -10.86 -0.57 -7.04
CA ARG A 184 -10.56 -0.30 -5.64
C ARG A 184 -9.05 -0.30 -5.38
N SER A 185 -8.62 0.51 -4.44
CA SER A 185 -7.19 0.66 -4.09
C SER A 185 -6.62 -0.55 -3.35
N SER A 186 -7.45 -1.23 -2.56
CA SER A 186 -7.07 -2.38 -1.74
C SER A 186 -8.26 -3.32 -1.55
N ILE A 187 -8.00 -4.62 -1.48
CA ILE A 187 -9.00 -5.62 -1.15
C ILE A 187 -8.44 -6.51 -0.05
N VAL A 188 -9.12 -6.56 1.09
CA VAL A 188 -8.77 -7.46 2.19
C VAL A 188 -9.24 -8.87 1.87
N ASP A 189 -8.35 -9.84 1.92
CA ASP A 189 -8.71 -11.26 1.95
C ASP A 189 -9.11 -11.67 3.37
N ALA A 190 -10.40 -11.62 3.65
CA ALA A 190 -10.95 -11.89 4.97
C ALA A 190 -10.69 -13.32 5.46
N LEU A 191 -10.54 -14.27 4.56
CA LEU A 191 -10.28 -15.68 4.90
C LEU A 191 -8.85 -15.89 5.41
N SER A 192 -7.94 -14.99 5.06
CA SER A 192 -6.53 -15.05 5.47
C SER A 192 -6.20 -14.18 6.69
N THR A 193 -7.18 -13.49 7.27
CA THR A 193 -6.98 -12.72 8.50
C THR A 193 -6.62 -13.64 9.66
N MET A 194 -5.54 -13.30 10.37
CA MET A 194 -5.12 -14.03 11.58
C MET A 194 -4.81 -13.07 12.71
N VAL A 195 -5.18 -13.46 13.95
CA VAL A 195 -4.72 -12.81 15.17
C VAL A 195 -3.98 -13.84 16.00
N ILE A 196 -2.71 -13.57 16.29
CA ILE A 196 -1.82 -14.46 17.02
C ILE A 196 -1.58 -13.85 18.40
N ASN A 197 -1.75 -14.63 19.44
CA ASN A 197 -1.55 -14.22 20.84
C ASN A 197 -2.31 -12.93 21.22
N GLY A 198 -3.48 -12.70 20.60
CA GLY A 198 -4.36 -11.56 20.89
C GLY A 198 -3.89 -10.19 20.37
N THR A 199 -2.62 -10.03 20.04
CA THR A 199 -2.06 -8.72 19.68
C THR A 199 -1.31 -8.66 18.35
N GLN A 200 -0.97 -9.78 17.74
CA GLN A 200 -0.34 -9.79 16.43
C GLN A 200 -1.38 -10.02 15.34
N VAL A 201 -1.70 -8.98 14.59
CA VAL A 201 -2.64 -9.02 13.46
C VAL A 201 -1.89 -9.26 12.17
N LYS A 202 -2.29 -10.28 11.40
CA LYS A 202 -1.75 -10.57 10.07
C LYS A 202 -2.87 -10.50 9.04
N LEU A 203 -2.61 -9.79 7.94
CA LEU A 203 -3.55 -9.53 6.85
C LEU A 203 -2.91 -9.77 5.49
N TYR A 204 -3.71 -10.26 4.54
CA TYR A 204 -3.41 -10.21 3.11
C TYR A 204 -4.32 -9.20 2.42
N LEU A 205 -3.66 -8.38 1.58
CA LEU A 205 -4.30 -7.31 0.84
C LEU A 205 -4.02 -7.46 -0.66
#